data_678d536b20b1d5db9fc5bd3a16366fe6
#
_entry.id   678d536b20b1d5db9fc5bd3a16366fe6
#
_cell.length_a   1.000
_cell.length_b   1.000
_cell.length_c   1.000
_cell.angle_alpha   90.00
_cell.angle_beta   90.00
_cell.angle_gamma   90.00
#
_symmetry.space_group_name_H-M   'P 1'
#
loop_
_entity.id
_entity.type
_entity.pdbx_description
1 polymer ?
#
loop_
_entity_poly.entity_id
_entity_poly.type
_entity_poly.pdbx_seq_one_letter_code
_entity_poly.pdbx_strand_id
1 'polypeptide(L)'
;QTDVSSLYMDNGYLSFQSQKEEKKIGEDSVDITVRVFEKDRFTIRRVEITGNTKTKDKVIRRELYTRPGDYFNRSAIIRSVRALGVLNYFNPESIGRDLKVNPVDNTRVDVAYKVEERSTDTFNASVGIAGSLGLTGSVGVTFNNFSLAEPLRGGGGQILNVNAEFGQG
;
A
#
# COMPACT_ATOMS: atom_id res chain seq x y z
N GLN A 1 -2.73 10.02 15.74
CA GLN A 1 -2.57 9.88 17.20
C GLN A 1 -1.73 8.62 17.45
N THR A 2 -0.57 8.79 18.05
CA THR A 2 0.29 7.68 18.46
C THR A 2 -0.16 7.30 19.88
N ASP A 3 -0.83 6.19 20.02
CA ASP A 3 -1.18 5.62 21.33
C ASP A 3 -0.10 4.63 21.79
N VAL A 4 -0.17 4.22 23.05
CA VAL A 4 0.80 3.28 23.64
C VAL A 4 0.80 1.94 22.88
N SER A 5 -0.37 1.46 22.45
CA SER A 5 -0.50 0.22 21.69
C SER A 5 0.23 0.29 20.35
N SER A 6 0.15 1.43 19.66
CA SER A 6 0.87 1.66 18.40
C SER A 6 2.39 1.61 18.59
N LEU A 7 2.92 2.18 19.68
CA LEU A 7 4.35 2.14 19.99
C LEU A 7 4.83 0.70 20.19
N TYR A 8 4.08 -0.11 20.93
CA TYR A 8 4.43 -1.53 21.14
C TYR A 8 4.33 -2.34 19.85
N MET A 9 3.27 -2.15 19.07
CA MET A 9 3.10 -2.83 17.77
C MET A 9 4.16 -2.43 16.75
N ASP A 10 4.69 -1.20 16.81
CA ASP A 10 5.79 -0.76 15.94
C ASP A 10 7.15 -1.33 16.36
N ASN A 11 7.25 -1.89 17.55
CA ASN A 11 8.44 -2.54 18.08
C ASN A 11 8.34 -4.08 18.13
N GLY A 12 7.35 -4.68 17.47
CA GLY A 12 7.23 -6.12 17.33
C GLY A 12 6.28 -6.80 18.32
N TYR A 13 5.70 -6.08 19.25
CA TYR A 13 4.82 -6.65 20.27
C TYR A 13 3.37 -6.78 19.77
N LEU A 14 3.15 -7.69 18.83
CA LEU A 14 1.83 -7.94 18.22
C LEU A 14 0.75 -8.33 19.23
N SER A 15 1.14 -9.07 20.26
CA SER A 15 0.23 -9.57 21.31
C SER A 15 0.15 -8.67 22.53
N PHE A 16 0.63 -7.42 22.41
CA PHE A 16 0.55 -6.42 23.47
C PHE A 16 -0.87 -6.22 23.96
N GLN A 17 -1.03 -6.15 25.27
CA GLN A 17 -2.29 -5.82 25.93
C GLN A 17 -2.04 -4.81 27.04
N SER A 18 -2.94 -3.85 27.20
CA SER A 18 -2.94 -2.93 28.34
C SER A 18 -4.30 -2.90 29.01
N GLN A 19 -4.27 -2.85 30.33
CA GLN A 19 -5.47 -2.68 31.17
C GLN A 19 -5.33 -1.38 31.92
N LYS A 20 -6.34 -0.53 31.80
CA LYS A 20 -6.43 0.75 32.51
C LYS A 20 -7.40 0.58 33.68
N GLU A 21 -6.94 0.91 34.87
CA GLU A 21 -7.74 1.00 36.08
C GLU A 21 -7.80 2.45 36.52
N GLU A 22 -8.98 2.99 36.71
CA GLU A 22 -9.21 4.34 37.21
C GLU A 22 -9.80 4.27 38.61
N LYS A 23 -9.17 4.96 39.56
CA LYS A 23 -9.64 5.05 40.94
C LYS A 23 -9.81 6.53 41.30
N LYS A 24 -11.03 6.93 41.62
CA LYS A 24 -11.31 8.30 42.10
C LYS A 24 -10.77 8.47 43.53
N ILE A 25 -9.93 9.48 43.74
CA ILE A 25 -9.31 9.80 45.03
C ILE A 25 -9.81 11.18 45.53
N GLY A 26 -11.06 11.36 45.77
CA GLY A 26 -11.62 12.65 46.15
C GLY A 26 -12.51 13.23 45.08
N GLU A 27 -12.83 14.53 45.18
CA GLU A 27 -13.79 15.18 44.27
C GLU A 27 -13.14 15.49 42.89
N ASP A 28 -11.87 15.93 42.89
CA ASP A 28 -11.19 16.47 41.70
C ASP A 28 -9.97 15.67 41.23
N SER A 29 -9.71 14.47 41.81
CA SER A 29 -8.52 13.69 41.49
C SER A 29 -8.87 12.26 41.13
N VAL A 30 -8.20 11.75 40.10
CA VAL A 30 -8.31 10.35 39.65
C VAL A 30 -6.91 9.76 39.57
N ASP A 31 -6.73 8.60 40.22
CA ASP A 31 -5.54 7.79 40.07
C ASP A 31 -5.71 6.82 38.90
N ILE A 32 -4.72 6.77 38.00
CA ILE A 32 -4.76 5.93 36.81
C ILE A 32 -3.61 4.95 36.86
N THR A 33 -3.95 3.67 37.00
CA THR A 33 -2.98 2.57 36.91
C THR A 33 -3.10 1.89 35.56
N VAL A 34 -1.99 1.85 34.81
CA VAL A 34 -1.93 1.12 33.53
C VAL A 34 -1.06 -0.12 33.71
N ARG A 35 -1.70 -1.29 33.60
CA ARG A 35 -0.99 -2.57 33.60
C ARG A 35 -0.70 -2.98 32.17
N VAL A 36 0.56 -3.30 31.89
CA VAL A 36 1.07 -3.63 30.56
C VAL A 36 1.51 -5.09 30.53
N PHE A 37 1.06 -5.81 29.51
CA PHE A 37 1.44 -7.19 29.20
C PHE A 37 2.07 -7.22 27.81
N GLU A 38 3.41 -7.20 27.76
CA GLU A 38 4.18 -7.08 26.51
C GLU A 38 4.16 -8.37 25.69
N LYS A 39 4.32 -9.54 26.34
CA LYS A 39 4.56 -10.84 25.71
C LYS A 39 5.81 -10.84 24.82
N ASP A 40 5.91 -11.83 23.92
CA ASP A 40 7.07 -11.98 23.05
C ASP A 40 7.01 -11.03 21.83
N ARG A 41 8.19 -10.72 21.31
CA ARG A 41 8.33 -9.96 20.06
C ARG A 41 8.18 -10.89 18.87
N PHE A 42 7.42 -10.45 17.88
CA PHE A 42 7.21 -11.18 16.64
C PHE A 42 8.16 -10.72 15.55
N THR A 43 8.71 -11.68 14.81
CA THR A 43 9.44 -11.47 13.57
C THR A 43 8.59 -11.91 12.38
N ILE A 44 8.73 -11.21 11.25
CA ILE A 44 8.06 -11.56 10.00
C ILE A 44 8.78 -12.78 9.42
N ARG A 45 8.11 -13.93 9.36
CA ARG A 45 8.62 -15.14 8.74
C ARG A 45 8.55 -15.05 7.22
N ARG A 46 7.39 -14.62 6.70
CA ARG A 46 7.10 -14.57 5.27
C ARG A 46 6.19 -13.40 4.93
N VAL A 47 6.42 -12.83 3.73
CA VAL A 47 5.53 -11.86 3.11
C VAL A 47 4.95 -12.49 1.85
N GLU A 48 3.65 -12.73 1.86
CA GLU A 48 2.88 -13.27 0.75
C GLU A 48 2.18 -12.15 -0.03
N ILE A 49 2.14 -12.31 -1.36
CA ILE A 49 1.42 -11.39 -2.24
C ILE A 49 0.50 -12.25 -3.11
N THR A 50 -0.76 -11.88 -3.20
CA THR A 50 -1.77 -12.59 -3.99
C THR A 50 -2.68 -11.61 -4.72
N GLY A 51 -3.27 -12.06 -5.85
CA GLY A 51 -4.19 -11.25 -6.66
C GLY A 51 -3.52 -10.43 -7.76
N ASN A 52 -2.19 -10.46 -7.84
CA ASN A 52 -1.43 -9.82 -8.91
C ASN A 52 -1.34 -10.75 -10.14
N THR A 53 -2.27 -10.62 -11.06
CA THR A 53 -2.34 -11.43 -12.29
C THR A 53 -1.47 -10.90 -13.41
N LYS A 54 -1.43 -9.57 -13.58
CA LYS A 54 -0.65 -8.84 -14.57
C LYS A 54 0.66 -8.30 -13.96
N THR A 55 0.57 -7.65 -12.80
CA THR A 55 1.71 -6.98 -12.15
C THR A 55 2.71 -7.98 -11.61
N LYS A 56 3.97 -7.84 -12.01
CA LYS A 56 5.05 -8.72 -11.55
C LYS A 56 5.30 -8.54 -10.05
N ASP A 57 5.51 -9.64 -9.34
CA ASP A 57 5.75 -9.68 -7.89
C ASP A 57 6.85 -8.70 -7.44
N LYS A 58 7.94 -8.58 -8.22
CA LYS A 58 9.03 -7.63 -7.95
C LYS A 58 8.59 -6.16 -7.91
N VAL A 59 7.54 -5.79 -8.69
CA VAL A 59 7.02 -4.42 -8.71
C VAL A 59 6.30 -4.09 -7.42
N ILE A 60 5.62 -5.07 -6.84
CA ILE A 60 4.95 -4.94 -5.54
C ILE A 60 5.98 -4.95 -4.41
N ARG A 61 6.88 -5.93 -4.39
CA ARG A 61 7.88 -6.10 -3.29
C ARG A 61 8.78 -4.91 -3.09
N ARG A 62 9.16 -4.18 -4.15
CA ARG A 62 9.99 -2.99 -4.01
C ARG A 62 9.31 -1.84 -3.25
N GLU A 63 7.98 -1.83 -3.19
CA GLU A 63 7.18 -0.84 -2.48
C GLU A 63 6.86 -1.24 -1.03
N LEU A 64 7.17 -2.49 -0.65
CA LEU A 64 6.90 -2.97 0.69
C LEU A 64 7.99 -2.54 1.67
N TYR A 65 7.56 -2.05 2.82
CA TYR A 65 8.40 -1.73 3.98
C TYR A 65 8.49 -2.88 4.98
N THR A 66 7.94 -4.05 4.63
CA THR A 66 7.98 -5.27 5.44
C THR A 66 8.78 -6.33 4.72
N ARG A 67 9.76 -6.92 5.41
CA ARG A 67 10.63 -7.97 4.84
C ARG A 67 10.70 -9.17 5.77
N PRO A 68 10.87 -10.38 5.23
CA PRO A 68 11.16 -11.55 6.06
C PRO A 68 12.42 -11.32 6.90
N GLY A 69 12.35 -11.65 8.19
CA GLY A 69 13.41 -11.43 9.17
C GLY A 69 13.29 -10.14 9.97
N ASP A 70 12.55 -9.14 9.49
CA ASP A 70 12.29 -7.92 10.25
C ASP A 70 11.36 -8.19 11.44
N TYR A 71 11.46 -7.39 12.49
CA TYR A 71 10.44 -7.36 13.52
C TYR A 71 9.11 -6.87 12.95
N PHE A 72 8.02 -7.43 13.45
CA PHE A 72 6.69 -6.91 13.13
C PHE A 72 6.61 -5.41 13.44
N ASN A 73 6.09 -4.63 12.49
CA ASN A 73 5.94 -3.20 12.64
C ASN A 73 4.66 -2.76 11.93
N ARG A 74 3.68 -2.31 12.71
CA ARG A 74 2.38 -1.86 12.23
C ARG A 74 2.49 -0.67 11.27
N SER A 75 3.31 0.31 11.63
CA SER A 75 3.54 1.50 10.79
C SER A 75 4.18 1.16 9.45
N ALA A 76 5.08 0.16 9.40
CA ALA A 76 5.67 -0.34 8.16
C ALA A 76 4.60 -0.99 7.26
N ILE A 77 3.68 -1.75 7.83
CA ILE A 77 2.54 -2.33 7.09
C ILE A 77 1.66 -1.22 6.51
N ILE A 78 1.28 -0.23 7.32
CA ILE A 78 0.45 0.90 6.87
C ILE A 78 1.15 1.68 5.75
N ARG A 79 2.46 1.91 5.86
CA ARG A 79 3.25 2.54 4.80
C ARG A 79 3.26 1.70 3.52
N SER A 80 3.41 0.38 3.63
CA SER A 80 3.35 -0.53 2.49
C SER A 80 2.01 -0.45 1.77
N VAL A 81 0.89 -0.49 2.52
CA VAL A 81 -0.46 -0.35 1.95
C VAL A 81 -0.62 0.99 1.22
N ARG A 82 -0.15 2.09 1.80
CA ARG A 82 -0.19 3.41 1.15
C ARG A 82 0.67 3.45 -0.11
N ALA A 83 1.88 2.91 -0.07
CA ALA A 83 2.79 2.87 -1.23
C ALA A 83 2.16 2.08 -2.39
N LEU A 84 1.56 0.93 -2.11
CA LEU A 84 0.83 0.15 -3.12
C LEU A 84 -0.39 0.92 -3.68
N GLY A 85 -1.10 1.67 -2.85
CA GLY A 85 -2.22 2.53 -3.29
C GLY A 85 -1.78 3.64 -4.24
N VAL A 86 -0.60 4.23 -4.02
CA VAL A 86 -0.03 5.29 -4.87
C VAL A 86 0.36 4.79 -6.26
N LEU A 87 0.73 3.52 -6.41
CA LEU A 87 1.04 2.92 -7.72
C LEU A 87 -0.13 3.01 -8.71
N ASN A 88 -1.35 3.12 -8.18
CA ASN A 88 -2.57 3.20 -8.99
C ASN A 88 -2.85 1.96 -9.88
N TYR A 89 -2.16 0.85 -9.65
CA TYR A 89 -2.36 -0.43 -10.35
C TYR A 89 -3.39 -1.32 -9.69
N PHE A 90 -3.76 -0.98 -8.45
CA PHE A 90 -4.62 -1.78 -7.59
C PHE A 90 -5.79 -0.95 -7.09
N ASN A 91 -6.88 -1.63 -6.74
CA ASN A 91 -7.98 -1.02 -6.00
C ASN A 91 -7.51 -0.71 -4.56
N PRO A 92 -7.42 0.58 -4.14
CA PRO A 92 -6.88 0.95 -2.83
C PRO A 92 -7.67 0.36 -1.66
N GLU A 93 -8.98 0.18 -1.84
CA GLU A 93 -9.86 -0.36 -0.80
C GLU A 93 -9.57 -1.84 -0.52
N SER A 94 -9.20 -2.61 -1.54
CA SER A 94 -8.91 -4.03 -1.39
C SER A 94 -7.62 -4.28 -0.61
N ILE A 95 -6.58 -3.47 -0.83
CA ILE A 95 -5.25 -3.67 -0.23
C ILE A 95 -5.31 -3.64 1.29
N GLY A 96 -6.00 -2.65 1.86
CA GLY A 96 -6.10 -2.48 3.31
C GLY A 96 -7.09 -3.46 3.96
N ARG A 97 -8.22 -3.72 3.30
CA ARG A 97 -9.27 -4.60 3.81
C ARG A 97 -8.83 -6.07 3.86
N ASP A 98 -8.14 -6.51 2.84
CA ASP A 98 -7.80 -7.92 2.66
C ASP A 98 -6.38 -8.25 3.15
N LEU A 99 -5.72 -7.31 3.83
CA LEU A 99 -4.45 -7.54 4.53
C LEU A 99 -4.66 -8.53 5.69
N LYS A 100 -3.84 -9.56 5.75
CA LYS A 100 -3.86 -10.52 6.85
C LYS A 100 -2.50 -10.58 7.54
N VAL A 101 -2.55 -10.58 8.87
CA VAL A 101 -1.40 -10.80 9.75
C VAL A 101 -1.69 -12.08 10.52
N ASN A 102 -1.00 -13.16 10.17
CA ASN A 102 -1.27 -14.50 10.69
C ASN A 102 -0.12 -14.94 11.60
N PRO A 103 -0.30 -14.98 12.93
CA PRO A 103 0.67 -15.59 13.83
C PRO A 103 0.84 -17.07 13.47
N VAL A 104 2.10 -17.51 13.35
CA VAL A 104 2.48 -18.90 13.06
C VAL A 104 2.81 -19.63 14.35
N ASP A 105 3.47 -18.92 15.25
CA ASP A 105 3.81 -19.34 16.61
C ASP A 105 3.89 -18.10 17.52
N ASN A 106 4.45 -18.26 18.72
CA ASN A 106 4.52 -17.19 19.72
C ASN A 106 5.49 -16.05 19.35
N THR A 107 6.35 -16.23 18.33
CA THR A 107 7.42 -15.30 17.97
C THR A 107 7.47 -14.98 16.48
N ARG A 108 6.68 -15.66 15.64
CA ARG A 108 6.73 -15.49 14.18
C ARG A 108 5.34 -15.24 13.60
N VAL A 109 5.31 -14.39 12.58
CA VAL A 109 4.09 -13.96 11.90
C VAL A 109 4.29 -13.97 10.39
N ASP A 110 3.25 -14.37 9.65
CA ASP A 110 3.17 -14.20 8.20
C ASP A 110 2.31 -12.97 7.89
N VAL A 111 2.76 -12.16 6.94
CA VAL A 111 2.02 -11.00 6.45
C VAL A 111 1.60 -11.27 5.01
N ALA A 112 0.29 -11.27 4.77
CA ALA A 112 -0.28 -11.54 3.45
C ALA A 112 -0.96 -10.28 2.90
N TYR A 113 -0.42 -9.76 1.79
CA TYR A 113 -1.00 -8.67 1.02
C TYR A 113 -1.83 -9.25 -0.11
N LYS A 114 -3.13 -9.01 -0.09
CA LYS A 114 -4.02 -9.34 -1.21
C LYS A 114 -4.33 -8.07 -1.97
N VAL A 115 -4.04 -8.07 -3.26
CA VAL A 115 -4.29 -6.95 -4.15
C VAL A 115 -5.35 -7.33 -5.18
N GLU A 116 -6.09 -6.35 -5.64
CA GLU A 116 -7.04 -6.47 -6.74
C GLU A 116 -6.61 -5.50 -7.83
N GLU A 117 -6.23 -6.04 -9.00
CA GLU A 117 -5.73 -5.23 -10.09
C GLU A 117 -6.86 -4.47 -10.79
N ARG A 118 -6.57 -3.24 -11.20
CA ARG A 118 -7.45 -2.43 -12.04
C ARG A 118 -6.71 -1.89 -13.25
N SER A 119 -7.43 -1.71 -14.36
CA SER A 119 -6.88 -1.01 -15.52
C SER A 119 -6.91 0.50 -15.26
N THR A 120 -5.80 1.15 -15.54
CA THR A 120 -5.63 2.60 -15.43
C THR A 120 -5.08 3.19 -16.73
N ASP A 121 -5.13 2.41 -17.81
CA ASP A 121 -4.77 2.91 -19.13
C ASP A 121 -5.76 3.98 -19.57
N THR A 122 -5.25 5.06 -20.17
CA THR A 122 -6.07 6.20 -20.57
C THR A 122 -5.94 6.47 -22.05
N PHE A 123 -7.05 6.87 -22.66
CA PHE A 123 -7.12 7.39 -24.02
C PHE A 123 -7.62 8.82 -23.98
N ASN A 124 -6.90 9.72 -24.64
CA ASN A 124 -7.26 11.13 -24.75
C ASN A 124 -7.34 11.51 -26.21
N ALA A 125 -8.39 12.23 -26.58
CA ALA A 125 -8.55 12.83 -27.90
C ALA A 125 -9.02 14.26 -27.73
N SER A 126 -8.44 15.19 -28.47
CA SER A 126 -8.85 16.60 -28.48
C SER A 126 -8.91 17.15 -29.90
N VAL A 127 -9.86 18.04 -30.12
CA VAL A 127 -9.98 18.81 -31.36
C VAL A 127 -10.20 20.28 -30.99
N GLY A 128 -9.52 21.17 -31.63
CA GLY A 128 -9.58 22.61 -31.37
C GLY A 128 -9.32 23.44 -32.61
N ILE A 129 -9.56 24.73 -32.51
CA ILE A 129 -9.23 25.73 -33.52
C ILE A 129 -8.19 26.65 -32.90
N ALA A 130 -7.01 26.71 -33.48
CA ALA A 130 -5.89 27.53 -33.00
C ALA A 130 -5.59 28.66 -34.00
N GLY A 131 -6.22 29.80 -33.83
CA GLY A 131 -5.93 31.05 -34.53
C GLY A 131 -5.51 30.90 -36.01
N SER A 132 -4.26 31.19 -36.30
CA SER A 132 -3.67 31.09 -37.63
C SER A 132 -3.37 29.68 -38.14
N LEU A 133 -3.36 28.69 -37.23
CA LEU A 133 -3.09 27.28 -37.55
C LEU A 133 -4.34 26.51 -37.97
N GLY A 134 -5.53 27.13 -37.91
CA GLY A 134 -6.79 26.48 -38.29
C GLY A 134 -7.17 25.32 -37.34
N LEU A 135 -7.64 24.23 -37.93
CA LEU A 135 -8.09 23.04 -37.17
C LEU A 135 -6.86 22.27 -36.66
N THR A 136 -6.85 22.04 -35.38
CA THR A 136 -5.82 21.23 -34.69
C THR A 136 -6.46 20.08 -33.93
N GLY A 137 -5.72 19.00 -33.75
CA GLY A 137 -6.19 17.89 -32.92
C GLY A 137 -5.03 17.10 -32.34
N SER A 138 -5.32 16.36 -31.28
CA SER A 138 -4.37 15.41 -30.70
C SER A 138 -5.06 14.12 -30.29
N VAL A 139 -4.30 13.06 -30.37
CA VAL A 139 -4.68 11.73 -29.86
C VAL A 139 -3.54 11.21 -29.00
N GLY A 140 -3.85 10.80 -27.78
CA GLY A 140 -2.88 10.28 -26.84
C GLY A 140 -3.36 8.97 -26.20
N VAL A 141 -2.44 8.04 -26.02
CA VAL A 141 -2.66 6.81 -25.26
C VAL A 141 -1.58 6.70 -24.20
N THR A 142 -1.99 6.48 -22.96
CA THR A 142 -1.09 6.21 -21.85
C THR A 142 -1.35 4.81 -21.31
N PHE A 143 -0.34 3.96 -21.42
CA PHE A 143 -0.35 2.64 -20.80
C PHE A 143 0.35 2.73 -19.45
N ASN A 144 -0.41 2.57 -18.38
CA ASN A 144 0.11 2.44 -17.04
C ASN A 144 0.51 0.98 -16.78
N ASN A 145 1.51 0.77 -15.93
CA ASN A 145 2.02 -0.57 -15.63
C ASN A 145 2.53 -1.32 -16.89
N PHE A 146 3.13 -0.58 -17.83
CA PHE A 146 3.73 -1.13 -19.05
C PHE A 146 4.97 -1.98 -18.72
N SER A 147 5.32 -2.91 -19.61
CA SER A 147 6.55 -3.70 -19.53
C SER A 147 7.27 -3.70 -20.88
N LEU A 148 8.46 -3.12 -20.94
CA LEU A 148 9.27 -3.14 -22.16
C LEU A 148 9.69 -4.57 -22.54
N ALA A 149 9.90 -5.43 -21.56
CA ALA A 149 10.24 -6.86 -21.79
C ALA A 149 9.05 -7.70 -22.27
N GLU A 150 7.83 -7.32 -21.90
CA GLU A 150 6.58 -8.02 -22.27
C GLU A 150 5.50 -6.98 -22.63
N PRO A 151 5.61 -6.31 -23.81
CA PRO A 151 4.75 -5.15 -24.13
C PRO A 151 3.26 -5.49 -24.17
N LEU A 152 2.91 -6.66 -24.67
CA LEU A 152 1.50 -7.09 -24.78
C LEU A 152 0.88 -7.53 -23.44
N ARG A 153 1.69 -7.97 -22.49
CA ARG A 153 1.23 -8.41 -21.18
C ARG A 153 1.23 -7.26 -20.15
N GLY A 154 2.24 -6.39 -20.20
CA GLY A 154 2.44 -5.33 -19.23
C GLY A 154 2.95 -5.85 -17.88
N GLY A 155 2.60 -5.16 -16.77
CA GLY A 155 2.93 -5.59 -15.40
C GLY A 155 4.36 -5.28 -14.95
N GLY A 156 5.11 -4.48 -15.73
CA GLY A 156 6.50 -4.09 -15.44
C GLY A 156 6.66 -2.87 -14.56
N GLY A 157 5.56 -2.19 -14.24
CA GLY A 157 5.58 -0.95 -13.45
C GLY A 157 6.18 0.25 -14.18
N GLN A 158 6.18 0.27 -15.50
CA GLN A 158 6.61 1.37 -16.36
C GLN A 158 5.39 2.11 -16.90
N ILE A 159 5.59 3.35 -17.37
CA ILE A 159 4.57 4.14 -18.06
C ILE A 159 5.02 4.34 -19.48
N LEU A 160 4.16 4.01 -20.44
CA LEU A 160 4.34 4.34 -21.86
C LEU A 160 3.27 5.34 -22.25
N ASN A 161 3.71 6.50 -22.74
CA ASN A 161 2.84 7.54 -23.27
C ASN A 161 3.16 7.76 -24.75
N VAL A 162 2.14 7.68 -25.59
CA VAL A 162 2.23 7.91 -27.04
C VAL A 162 1.23 8.99 -27.40
N ASN A 163 1.71 10.11 -27.91
CA ASN A 163 0.88 11.22 -28.38
C ASN A 163 1.15 11.51 -29.84
N ALA A 164 0.09 11.77 -30.59
CA ALA A 164 0.16 12.28 -31.96
C ALA A 164 -0.65 13.59 -32.04
N GLU A 165 -0.03 14.62 -32.60
CA GLU A 165 -0.67 15.90 -32.79
C GLU A 165 -0.71 16.20 -34.30
N PHE A 166 -1.79 16.78 -34.72
CA PHE A 166 -1.97 17.22 -36.12
C PHE A 166 -2.56 18.62 -36.16
N GLY A 167 -2.11 19.40 -37.12
CA GLY A 167 -2.61 20.73 -37.38
C GLY A 167 -2.40 21.08 -38.85
N GLN A 168 -3.27 21.90 -39.43
CA GLN A 168 -3.10 22.48 -40.74
C GLN A 168 -2.27 23.75 -40.57
N GLY A 169 -1.01 23.74 -41.05
CA GLY A 169 -0.15 24.90 -41.16
C GLY A 169 -0.32 25.59 -42.54
#